data_3e2568acd9f89659b1a970a632049d3a
#
_entry.id   3e2568acd9f89659b1a970a632049d3a
#
_cell.length_a   1.000
_cell.length_b   1.000
_cell.length_c   1.000
_cell.angle_alpha   90.00
_cell.angle_beta   90.00
_cell.angle_gamma   90.00
#
_symmetry.space_group_name_H-M   'P 1'
#
loop_
_entity.id
_entity.type
_entity.pdbx_description
1 polymer ?
#
loop_
_entity_poly.entity_id
_entity_poly.type
_entity_poly.pdbx_seq_one_letter_code
_entity_poly.pdbx_strand_id
1 'polypeptide(L)'
;QAGDSFEKYLQNFDYQARMDMKIKTVEMLNMLEEGTAVLIDIRFPDEFRAWHMGFSKNIPLNELPKRLNELPKDKLIITACPHNDRANIARMFLVLHGYKAKYLSDGLLKTADYLRGDNAKEFYEEYKGDIK
;
A
#
# COMPACT_ATOMS: atom_id res chain seq x y z
N GLN A 1 4.08 -19.36 15.26
CA GLN A 1 3.64 -19.80 13.94
C GLN A 1 2.67 -18.81 13.31
N ALA A 2 2.65 -18.78 12.00
CA ALA A 2 1.80 -17.85 11.27
C ALA A 2 0.32 -18.08 11.58
N GLY A 3 -0.11 -19.35 11.68
CA GLY A 3 -1.48 -19.66 12.01
C GLY A 3 -1.89 -19.15 13.39
N ASP A 4 -1.00 -19.29 14.35
CA ASP A 4 -1.26 -18.80 15.70
C ASP A 4 -1.34 -17.26 15.71
N SER A 5 -0.48 -16.61 14.95
CA SER A 5 -0.50 -15.15 14.83
C SER A 5 -1.80 -14.66 14.22
N PHE A 6 -2.29 -15.36 13.21
CA PHE A 6 -3.53 -15.00 12.55
C PHE A 6 -4.72 -15.17 13.50
N GLU A 7 -4.77 -16.27 14.24
CA GLU A 7 -5.82 -16.49 15.23
C GLU A 7 -5.83 -15.39 16.29
N LYS A 8 -4.65 -15.06 16.79
CA LYS A 8 -4.54 -14.00 17.78
C LYS A 8 -5.02 -12.66 17.23
N TYR A 9 -4.67 -12.36 15.99
CA TYR A 9 -5.13 -11.15 15.34
C TYR A 9 -6.66 -11.11 15.28
N LEU A 10 -7.28 -12.22 14.89
CA LEU A 10 -8.73 -12.29 14.79
C LEU A 10 -9.41 -12.16 16.14
N GLN A 11 -8.85 -12.80 17.17
CA GLN A 11 -9.42 -12.73 18.52
C GLN A 11 -9.40 -11.32 19.07
N ASN A 12 -8.41 -10.53 18.67
CA ASN A 12 -8.25 -9.16 19.16
C ASN A 12 -8.83 -8.12 18.22
N PHE A 13 -9.51 -8.56 17.16
CA PHE A 13 -10.04 -7.65 16.16
C PHE A 13 -11.21 -6.85 16.74
N ASP A 14 -11.10 -5.51 16.70
CA ASP A 14 -12.12 -4.62 17.24
C ASP A 14 -12.35 -3.47 16.26
N TYR A 15 -13.09 -2.46 16.69
CA TYR A 15 -13.40 -1.32 15.81
C TYR A 15 -12.15 -0.54 15.42
N GLN A 16 -11.18 -0.46 16.31
CA GLN A 16 -9.93 0.25 15.98
C GLN A 16 -9.14 -0.54 14.92
N ALA A 17 -9.06 -1.86 15.09
CA ALA A 17 -8.39 -2.71 14.10
C ALA A 17 -9.07 -2.57 12.73
N ARG A 18 -10.40 -2.48 12.73
CA ARG A 18 -11.14 -2.29 11.48
C ARG A 18 -10.77 -0.98 10.80
N MET A 19 -10.67 0.11 11.58
CA MET A 19 -10.31 1.41 11.02
C MET A 19 -8.86 1.44 10.54
N ASP A 20 -7.99 0.68 11.19
CA ASP A 20 -6.57 0.67 10.85
C ASP A 20 -6.25 -0.12 9.60
N MET A 21 -7.21 -0.85 9.04
CA MET A 21 -6.95 -1.72 7.90
C MET A 21 -6.64 -0.96 6.62
N LYS A 22 -7.26 0.19 6.40
CA LYS A 22 -7.33 0.78 5.07
C LYS A 22 -7.06 2.27 5.07
N ILE A 23 -6.73 2.77 3.88
CA ILE A 23 -6.46 4.18 3.65
C ILE A 23 -7.02 4.55 2.28
N LYS A 24 -7.44 5.79 2.12
CA LYS A 24 -7.96 6.27 0.83
C LYS A 24 -6.92 7.10 0.10
N THR A 25 -7.18 7.37 -1.18
CA THR A 25 -6.23 8.02 -2.08
C THR A 25 -5.68 9.33 -1.52
N VAL A 26 -6.52 10.25 -1.10
CA VAL A 26 -6.04 11.58 -0.71
C VAL A 26 -5.14 11.50 0.53
N GLU A 27 -5.55 10.72 1.52
CA GLU A 27 -4.72 10.54 2.71
C GLU A 27 -3.40 9.88 2.36
N MET A 28 -3.42 8.88 1.48
CA MET A 28 -2.19 8.23 1.02
C MET A 28 -1.26 9.24 0.37
N LEU A 29 -1.78 10.05 -0.55
CA LEU A 29 -0.96 11.03 -1.25
C LEU A 29 -0.32 12.02 -0.27
N ASN A 30 -1.07 12.44 0.74
CA ASN A 30 -0.52 13.33 1.77
C ASN A 30 0.65 12.67 2.49
N MET A 31 0.52 11.40 2.85
CA MET A 31 1.60 10.70 3.54
C MET A 31 2.80 10.48 2.64
N LEU A 32 2.58 10.23 1.35
CA LEU A 32 3.68 10.12 0.40
C LEU A 32 4.42 11.45 0.26
N GLU A 33 3.68 12.56 0.22
CA GLU A 33 4.30 13.88 0.18
C GLU A 33 5.17 14.12 1.40
N GLU A 34 4.71 13.67 2.57
CA GLU A 34 5.43 13.85 3.83
C GLU A 34 6.59 12.88 4.00
N GLY A 35 6.65 11.84 3.17
CA GLY A 35 7.69 10.84 3.29
C GLY A 35 7.44 9.83 4.40
N THR A 36 6.21 9.74 4.91
CA THR A 36 5.88 8.84 6.03
C THR A 36 5.29 7.51 5.57
N ALA A 37 5.11 7.32 4.28
CA ALA A 37 4.56 6.08 3.73
C ALA A 37 5.24 5.74 2.42
N VAL A 38 5.15 4.48 2.04
CA VAL A 38 5.57 4.00 0.72
C VAL A 38 4.42 3.24 0.09
N LEU A 39 4.33 3.29 -1.23
CA LEU A 39 3.28 2.59 -1.97
C LEU A 39 3.86 1.37 -2.66
N ILE A 40 3.31 0.21 -2.33
CA ILE A 40 3.72 -1.06 -2.91
C ILE A 40 2.58 -1.59 -3.78
N ASP A 41 2.83 -1.65 -5.08
CA ASP A 41 1.89 -2.19 -6.05
C ASP A 41 2.12 -3.70 -6.10
N ILE A 42 1.12 -4.47 -5.67
CA ILE A 42 1.28 -5.91 -5.53
C ILE A 42 0.72 -6.69 -6.72
N ARG A 43 0.42 -5.98 -7.81
CA ARG A 43 -0.08 -6.63 -9.02
C ARG A 43 1.03 -7.43 -9.70
N PHE A 44 0.62 -8.24 -10.67
CA PHE A 44 1.61 -8.96 -11.46
C PHE A 44 2.48 -7.99 -12.27
N PRO A 45 3.70 -8.39 -12.61
CA PRO A 45 4.60 -7.48 -13.34
C PRO A 45 4.03 -6.98 -14.66
N ASP A 46 3.27 -7.79 -15.37
CA ASP A 46 2.70 -7.33 -16.65
C ASP A 46 1.65 -6.25 -16.43
N GLU A 47 0.87 -6.35 -15.37
CA GLU A 47 -0.08 -5.29 -15.02
C GLU A 47 0.66 -3.99 -14.72
N PHE A 48 1.74 -4.11 -13.94
CA PHE A 48 2.54 -2.95 -13.56
C PHE A 48 3.17 -2.30 -14.80
N ARG A 49 3.69 -3.12 -15.70
CA ARG A 49 4.28 -2.58 -16.94
C ARG A 49 3.25 -1.87 -17.82
N ALA A 50 2.01 -2.36 -17.84
CA ALA A 50 0.96 -1.75 -18.64
C ALA A 50 0.70 -0.31 -18.21
N TRP A 51 0.63 -0.08 -16.90
CA TRP A 51 0.55 1.25 -16.32
C TRP A 51 0.77 1.15 -14.82
N HIS A 52 1.31 2.17 -14.22
CA HIS A 52 1.52 2.20 -12.77
C HIS A 52 1.76 3.65 -12.33
N MET A 53 1.62 3.88 -11.03
CA MET A 53 1.96 5.16 -10.44
C MET A 53 3.47 5.30 -10.39
N GLY A 54 3.99 6.46 -10.82
CA GLY A 54 5.42 6.69 -10.86
C GLY A 54 6.10 6.65 -9.50
N PHE A 55 5.31 6.79 -8.43
CA PHE A 55 5.83 6.78 -7.06
C PHE A 55 5.63 5.44 -6.37
N SER A 56 5.31 4.39 -7.11
CA SER A 56 5.10 3.06 -6.53
C SER A 56 6.24 2.12 -6.85
N LYS A 57 6.38 1.09 -6.02
CA LYS A 57 7.32 0.00 -6.24
C LYS A 57 6.51 -1.27 -6.45
N ASN A 58 6.89 -2.06 -7.45
CA ASN A 58 6.19 -3.32 -7.73
C ASN A 58 6.83 -4.47 -6.95
N ILE A 59 6.08 -5.04 -6.04
CA ILE A 59 6.44 -6.32 -5.42
C ILE A 59 5.20 -7.20 -5.58
N PRO A 60 5.18 -8.08 -6.58
CA PRO A 60 4.01 -8.93 -6.80
C PRO A 60 3.66 -9.74 -5.56
N LEU A 61 2.37 -9.97 -5.36
CA LEU A 61 1.89 -10.65 -4.15
C LEU A 61 2.59 -11.99 -3.93
N ASN A 62 2.82 -12.74 -5.00
CA ASN A 62 3.48 -14.04 -4.88
C ASN A 62 4.98 -13.94 -4.56
N GLU A 63 5.59 -12.77 -4.74
CA GLU A 63 7.00 -12.56 -4.41
C GLU A 63 7.18 -11.89 -3.05
N LEU A 64 6.11 -11.38 -2.47
CA LEU A 64 6.19 -10.62 -1.24
C LEU A 64 6.90 -11.37 -0.10
N PRO A 65 6.62 -12.67 0.12
CA PRO A 65 7.29 -13.36 1.21
C PRO A 65 8.82 -13.39 1.11
N LYS A 66 9.34 -13.41 -0.11
CA LYS A 66 10.79 -13.47 -0.34
C LYS A 66 11.45 -12.10 -0.36
N ARG A 67 10.66 -11.03 -0.38
CA ARG A 67 11.19 -9.68 -0.57
C ARG A 67 10.86 -8.74 0.58
N LEU A 68 10.53 -9.29 1.76
CA LEU A 68 10.21 -8.48 2.92
C LEU A 68 11.35 -7.55 3.31
N ASN A 69 12.60 -7.96 3.06
CA ASN A 69 13.75 -7.13 3.42
C ASN A 69 13.87 -5.85 2.58
N GLU A 70 13.07 -5.72 1.52
CA GLU A 70 13.05 -4.50 0.73
C GLU A 70 12.13 -3.43 1.32
N LEU A 71 11.38 -3.77 2.37
CA LEU A 71 10.36 -2.89 2.93
C LEU A 71 10.84 -2.20 4.20
N PRO A 72 10.54 -0.90 4.36
CA PRO A 72 10.96 -0.18 5.56
C PRO A 72 10.11 -0.60 6.77
N LYS A 73 10.74 -0.61 7.94
CA LYS A 73 10.04 -0.88 9.19
C LYS A 73 9.56 0.40 9.86
N ASP A 74 10.07 1.54 9.45
CA ASP A 74 9.80 2.82 10.10
C ASP A 74 8.79 3.68 9.36
N LYS A 75 8.18 3.14 8.30
CA LYS A 75 7.18 3.85 7.52
C LYS A 75 5.95 2.98 7.35
N LEU A 76 4.83 3.64 7.08
CA LEU A 76 3.61 2.92 6.73
C LEU A 76 3.76 2.34 5.32
N ILE A 77 3.47 1.06 5.17
CA ILE A 77 3.45 0.42 3.87
C ILE A 77 2.02 0.40 3.39
N ILE A 78 1.77 1.00 2.23
CA ILE A 78 0.45 1.00 1.63
C ILE A 78 0.48 0.03 0.47
N THR A 79 -0.33 -1.03 0.56
CA THR A 79 -0.43 -2.02 -0.51
C THR A 79 -1.57 -1.62 -1.43
N ALA A 80 -1.40 -1.90 -2.73
CA ALA A 80 -2.39 -1.46 -3.70
C ALA A 80 -2.54 -2.45 -4.86
N CYS A 81 -3.77 -2.52 -5.36
CA CYS A 81 -4.13 -3.25 -6.57
C CYS A 81 -5.25 -2.42 -7.25
N PRO A 82 -5.79 -2.85 -8.40
CA PRO A 82 -6.78 -2.00 -9.08
C PRO A 82 -7.98 -1.64 -8.20
N HIS A 83 -8.47 -2.59 -7.40
CA HIS A 83 -9.58 -2.35 -6.48
C HIS A 83 -9.08 -2.45 -5.04
N ASN A 84 -9.30 -3.58 -4.36
CA ASN A 84 -8.83 -3.68 -2.98
C ASN A 84 -8.56 -5.11 -2.52
N ASP A 85 -9.06 -6.12 -3.21
CA ASP A 85 -9.05 -7.50 -2.74
C ASP A 85 -7.63 -8.05 -2.56
N ARG A 86 -6.79 -7.96 -3.59
CA ARG A 86 -5.41 -8.47 -3.50
C ARG A 86 -4.58 -7.63 -2.54
N ALA A 87 -4.83 -6.31 -2.52
CA ALA A 87 -4.10 -5.43 -1.62
C ALA A 87 -4.37 -5.77 -0.16
N ASN A 88 -5.61 -6.16 0.17
CA ASN A 88 -5.93 -6.53 1.54
C ASN A 88 -5.23 -7.82 1.97
N ILE A 89 -5.08 -8.77 1.05
CA ILE A 89 -4.32 -9.98 1.34
C ILE A 89 -2.88 -9.62 1.68
N ALA A 90 -2.25 -8.78 0.87
CA ALA A 90 -0.88 -8.35 1.11
C ALA A 90 -0.74 -7.63 2.45
N ARG A 91 -1.70 -6.73 2.77
CA ARG A 91 -1.68 -6.03 4.04
C ARG A 91 -1.71 -6.99 5.22
N MET A 92 -2.58 -7.99 5.14
CA MET A 92 -2.71 -8.96 6.23
C MET A 92 -1.38 -9.68 6.45
N PHE A 93 -0.76 -10.12 5.37
CA PHE A 93 0.54 -10.78 5.46
C PHE A 93 1.57 -9.88 6.14
N LEU A 94 1.63 -8.62 5.74
CA LEU A 94 2.60 -7.68 6.30
C LEU A 94 2.36 -7.42 7.78
N VAL A 95 1.12 -7.23 8.17
CA VAL A 95 0.79 -6.99 9.58
C VAL A 95 1.20 -8.18 10.43
N LEU A 96 0.95 -9.39 9.96
CA LEU A 96 1.33 -10.59 10.70
C LEU A 96 2.84 -10.75 10.81
N HIS A 97 3.59 -10.10 9.95
CA HIS A 97 5.06 -10.13 10.00
C HIS A 97 5.65 -8.88 10.65
N GLY A 98 4.84 -8.11 11.34
CA GLY A 98 5.33 -7.00 12.17
C GLY A 98 5.51 -5.68 11.45
N TYR A 99 4.97 -5.53 10.24
CA TYR A 99 5.04 -4.28 9.50
C TYR A 99 3.80 -3.45 9.75
N LYS A 100 3.97 -2.13 9.69
CA LYS A 100 2.83 -1.21 9.70
C LYS A 100 2.31 -1.15 8.27
N ALA A 101 1.07 -1.58 8.06
CA ALA A 101 0.55 -1.66 6.70
C ALA A 101 -0.95 -1.37 6.66
N LYS A 102 -1.36 -0.69 5.60
CA LYS A 102 -2.77 -0.47 5.27
C LYS A 102 -2.93 -0.78 3.79
N TYR A 103 -4.15 -1.16 3.39
CA TYR A 103 -4.40 -1.33 1.97
C TYR A 103 -5.17 -0.13 1.42
N LEU A 104 -4.88 0.22 0.17
CA LEU A 104 -5.56 1.32 -0.52
C LEU A 104 -6.98 0.87 -0.86
N SER A 105 -7.96 1.37 -0.10
CA SER A 105 -9.31 0.84 -0.14
C SER A 105 -10.10 1.26 -1.39
N ASP A 106 -9.81 2.43 -1.94
CA ASP A 106 -10.49 2.87 -3.16
C ASP A 106 -9.71 2.48 -4.43
N GLY A 107 -8.54 1.89 -4.29
CA GLY A 107 -7.85 1.22 -5.39
C GLY A 107 -7.07 2.13 -6.31
N LEU A 108 -6.17 1.51 -7.10
CA LEU A 108 -5.34 2.26 -8.04
C LEU A 108 -6.16 2.95 -9.13
N LEU A 109 -7.30 2.39 -9.49
CA LEU A 109 -8.15 3.02 -10.50
C LEU A 109 -8.71 4.36 -10.02
N LYS A 110 -9.09 4.44 -8.75
CA LYS A 110 -9.51 5.73 -8.18
C LYS A 110 -8.35 6.70 -8.06
N THR A 111 -7.18 6.20 -7.69
CA THR A 111 -5.99 7.05 -7.62
C THR A 111 -5.66 7.61 -9.00
N ALA A 112 -5.73 6.78 -10.03
CA ALA A 112 -5.47 7.23 -11.40
C ALA A 112 -6.50 8.29 -11.83
N ASP A 113 -7.76 8.08 -11.48
CA ASP A 113 -8.79 9.05 -11.81
C ASP A 113 -8.58 10.38 -11.08
N TYR A 114 -8.15 10.32 -9.82
CA TYR A 114 -7.87 11.52 -9.03
C TYR A 114 -6.67 12.31 -9.58
N LEU A 115 -5.62 11.61 -9.99
CA LEU A 115 -4.36 12.24 -10.41
C LEU A 115 -4.39 12.65 -11.88
N ARG A 116 -5.30 13.57 -12.18
CA ARG A 116 -5.40 14.17 -13.50
C ARG A 116 -5.25 15.67 -13.38
N GLY A 117 -4.68 16.30 -14.39
CA GLY A 117 -4.58 17.75 -14.47
C GLY A 117 -3.95 18.37 -13.23
N ASP A 118 -4.66 19.31 -12.63
CA ASP A 118 -4.13 20.08 -11.52
C ASP A 118 -3.82 19.22 -10.29
N ASN A 119 -4.57 18.16 -10.04
CA ASN A 119 -4.30 17.31 -8.90
C ASN A 119 -2.93 16.63 -9.02
N ALA A 120 -2.60 16.15 -10.22
CA ALA A 120 -1.28 15.55 -10.44
C ALA A 120 -0.17 16.60 -10.30
N LYS A 121 -0.39 17.79 -10.86
CA LYS A 121 0.58 18.87 -10.79
C LYS A 121 0.86 19.22 -9.32
N GLU A 122 -0.18 19.44 -8.55
CA GLU A 122 -0.03 19.82 -7.15
C GLU A 122 0.68 18.75 -6.33
N PHE A 123 0.34 17.49 -6.57
CA PHE A 123 1.00 16.41 -5.86
C PHE A 123 2.50 16.42 -6.11
N TYR A 124 2.91 16.51 -7.38
CA TYR A 124 4.33 16.44 -7.72
C TYR A 124 5.11 17.71 -7.34
N GLU A 125 4.42 18.82 -7.09
CA GLU A 125 5.11 19.98 -6.53
C GLU A 125 5.57 19.74 -5.11
N GLU A 126 4.83 18.93 -4.34
CA GLU A 126 5.14 18.67 -2.95
C GLU A 126 5.90 17.35 -2.73
N TYR A 127 5.71 16.38 -3.61
CA TYR A 127 6.29 15.06 -3.41
C TYR A 127 7.80 15.11 -3.60
N LYS A 128 8.53 14.76 -2.54
CA LYS A 128 9.99 14.78 -2.54
C LYS A 128 10.59 13.40 -2.48
N GLY A 129 9.77 12.38 -2.72
CA GLY A 129 10.22 11.01 -2.65
C GLY A 129 11.24 10.70 -3.72
N ASP A 130 11.73 9.48 -3.68
CA ASP A 130 12.78 9.01 -4.58
C ASP A 130 12.19 8.75 -5.96
N ILE A 131 12.45 9.65 -6.88
CA ILE A 131 11.98 9.53 -8.26
C ILE A 131 13.18 9.17 -9.11
N LYS A 132 13.26 7.93 -9.50
CA LYS A 132 14.37 7.46 -10.30
C LYS A 132 13.94 7.15 -11.71
#